data_5ee6a3b05586a7090ed318c4012d57d0
#
_entry.id   5ee6a3b05586a7090ed318c4012d57d0
#
_cell.length_a   1.000
_cell.length_b   1.000
_cell.length_c   1.000
_cell.angle_alpha   90.00
_cell.angle_beta   90.00
_cell.angle_gamma   90.00
#
_symmetry.space_group_name_H-M   'P 1'
#
loop_
_entity.id
_entity.type
_entity.pdbx_description
1 polymer ?
#
loop_
_entity_poly.entity_id
_entity_poly.type
_entity_poly.pdbx_seq_one_letter_code
_entity_poly.pdbx_strand_id
1 'polypeptide(L)'
;MDGSKLLVVVDYQNDFVNGTLGFAGAEHLDLRIAAKIKAYHEAGDAVVFTYDTHRKNYLKTQEGRKLPVEHCICGTKGWELYGETAKQQEEEDLCFQKPTFPSLELADYITEEEFESIELVGLVSHMCVLSNAVMAKAAAPEAEIIIDAACTDSFDQELHNKALDLMEALQMTVVNR
;
A
#
# COMPACT_ATOMS: atom_id res chain seq x y z
N MET A 1 10.56 -21.48 -15.42
CA MET A 1 9.67 -20.34 -15.70
C MET A 1 9.75 -19.47 -14.47
N ASP A 2 10.24 -18.22 -14.58
CA ASP A 2 10.13 -17.32 -13.45
C ASP A 2 8.64 -17.12 -13.21
N GLY A 3 8.19 -17.36 -11.99
CA GLY A 3 6.78 -17.23 -11.62
C GLY A 3 6.34 -15.77 -11.62
N SER A 4 5.04 -15.54 -11.71
CA SER A 4 4.48 -14.20 -11.74
C SER A 4 4.69 -13.48 -10.39
N LYS A 5 5.08 -12.20 -10.45
CA LYS A 5 5.28 -11.36 -9.28
C LYS A 5 4.25 -10.23 -9.26
N LEU A 6 3.88 -9.85 -8.06
CA LEU A 6 2.96 -8.73 -7.84
C LEU A 6 3.62 -7.65 -6.98
N LEU A 7 3.56 -6.42 -7.43
CA LEU A 7 3.83 -5.24 -6.61
C LEU A 7 2.51 -4.60 -6.21
N VAL A 8 2.31 -4.41 -4.90
CA VAL A 8 1.17 -3.69 -4.34
C VAL A 8 1.64 -2.34 -3.82
N VAL A 9 1.22 -1.27 -4.47
CA VAL A 9 1.48 0.11 -4.04
C VAL A 9 0.31 0.55 -3.16
N VAL A 10 0.55 0.57 -1.84
CA VAL A 10 -0.49 0.80 -0.85
C VAL A 10 -0.62 2.29 -0.54
N ASP A 11 -1.77 2.87 -0.89
CA ASP A 11 -2.24 4.20 -0.45
C ASP A 11 -1.20 5.33 -0.51
N TYR A 12 -0.35 5.37 -1.55
CA TYR A 12 0.62 6.46 -1.70
C TYR A 12 -0.05 7.72 -2.28
N GLN A 13 -1.05 8.19 -1.54
CA GLN A 13 -1.95 9.29 -1.91
C GLN A 13 -1.49 10.61 -1.28
N ASN A 14 -1.88 11.74 -1.90
CA ASN A 14 -1.46 13.07 -1.46
C ASN A 14 -1.78 13.34 0.02
N ASP A 15 -2.95 12.92 0.53
CA ASP A 15 -3.32 13.17 1.91
C ASP A 15 -2.42 12.45 2.93
N PHE A 16 -1.82 11.30 2.56
CA PHE A 16 -0.88 10.59 3.42
C PHE A 16 0.57 11.06 3.27
N VAL A 17 0.89 11.79 2.21
CA VAL A 17 2.26 12.27 1.95
C VAL A 17 2.44 13.70 2.45
N ASN A 18 1.68 14.65 1.91
CA ASN A 18 1.78 16.08 2.25
C ASN A 18 0.43 16.76 2.49
N GLY A 19 -0.66 16.00 2.53
CA GLY A 19 -2.01 16.49 2.81
C GLY A 19 -2.39 16.39 4.28
N THR A 20 -3.68 16.13 4.55
CA THR A 20 -4.27 16.23 5.90
C THR A 20 -3.68 15.25 6.93
N LEU A 21 -3.22 14.09 6.49
CA LEU A 21 -2.53 13.09 7.31
C LEU A 21 -1.07 12.88 6.90
N GLY A 22 -0.50 13.84 6.17
CA GLY A 22 0.91 13.83 5.76
C GLY A 22 1.86 13.97 6.94
N PHE A 23 3.06 13.44 6.79
CA PHE A 23 4.11 13.50 7.80
C PHE A 23 5.49 13.68 7.17
N ALA A 24 6.43 14.24 7.94
CA ALA A 24 7.79 14.49 7.47
C ALA A 24 8.48 13.18 7.08
N GLY A 25 9.04 13.12 5.88
CA GLY A 25 9.73 11.95 5.35
C GLY A 25 8.89 11.09 4.40
N ALA A 26 7.56 11.21 4.41
CA ALA A 26 6.70 10.43 3.52
C ALA A 26 7.04 10.66 2.03
N GLU A 27 7.40 11.89 1.66
CA GLU A 27 7.80 12.24 0.30
C GLU A 27 9.14 11.61 -0.15
N HIS A 28 9.99 11.19 0.78
CA HIS A 28 11.27 10.55 0.47
C HIS A 28 11.13 9.15 -0.15
N LEU A 29 9.95 8.55 -0.03
CA LEU A 29 9.65 7.25 -0.62
C LEU A 29 9.34 7.35 -2.12
N ASP A 30 8.93 8.52 -2.61
CA ASP A 30 8.34 8.71 -3.94
C ASP A 30 9.22 8.16 -5.08
N LEU A 31 10.48 8.60 -5.15
CA LEU A 31 11.39 8.15 -6.20
C LEU A 31 11.72 6.65 -6.11
N ARG A 32 11.75 6.10 -4.90
CA ARG A 32 12.03 4.66 -4.69
C ARG A 32 10.85 3.81 -5.14
N ILE A 33 9.63 4.21 -4.77
CA ILE A 33 8.40 3.54 -5.19
C ILE A 33 8.25 3.64 -6.72
N ALA A 34 8.45 4.84 -7.29
CA ALA A 34 8.38 5.04 -8.73
C ALA A 34 9.39 4.17 -9.50
N ALA A 35 10.64 4.09 -9.04
CA ALA A 35 11.65 3.23 -9.64
C ALA A 35 11.29 1.74 -9.56
N LYS A 36 10.69 1.31 -8.45
CA LYS A 36 10.23 -0.07 -8.26
C LYS A 36 9.07 -0.42 -9.19
N ILE A 37 8.07 0.44 -9.31
CA ILE A 37 6.95 0.27 -10.25
C ILE A 37 7.49 0.09 -11.66
N LYS A 38 8.37 0.99 -12.09
CA LYS A 38 9.00 0.92 -13.42
C LYS A 38 9.73 -0.42 -13.65
N ALA A 39 10.47 -0.90 -12.65
CA ALA A 39 11.18 -2.16 -12.74
C ALA A 39 10.24 -3.37 -12.91
N TYR A 40 9.10 -3.38 -12.21
CA TYR A 40 8.08 -4.41 -12.36
C TYR A 40 7.45 -4.37 -13.75
N HIS A 41 7.05 -3.20 -14.26
CA HIS A 41 6.53 -3.05 -15.61
C HIS A 41 7.54 -3.51 -16.68
N GLU A 42 8.82 -3.10 -16.57
CA GLU A 42 9.88 -3.53 -17.49
C GLU A 42 10.13 -5.04 -17.46
N ALA A 43 9.88 -5.70 -16.33
CA ALA A 43 9.97 -7.15 -16.20
C ALA A 43 8.72 -7.89 -16.72
N GLY A 44 7.63 -7.19 -16.98
CA GLY A 44 6.34 -7.77 -17.34
C GLY A 44 5.59 -8.37 -16.16
N ASP A 45 5.95 -7.96 -14.93
CA ASP A 45 5.29 -8.35 -13.69
C ASP A 45 4.08 -7.44 -13.39
N ALA A 46 3.15 -7.92 -12.57
CA ALA A 46 1.94 -7.18 -12.24
C ALA A 46 2.19 -6.05 -11.23
N VAL A 47 1.54 -4.92 -11.45
CA VAL A 47 1.49 -3.80 -10.52
C VAL A 47 0.03 -3.46 -10.23
N VAL A 48 -0.29 -3.27 -8.95
CA VAL A 48 -1.63 -2.83 -8.53
C VAL A 48 -1.52 -1.71 -7.49
N PHE A 49 -2.55 -0.88 -7.45
CA PHE A 49 -2.62 0.26 -6.53
C PHE A 49 -3.82 0.11 -5.61
N THR A 50 -3.65 0.41 -4.33
CA THR A 50 -4.78 0.62 -3.43
C THR A 50 -4.99 2.09 -3.17
N TYR A 51 -6.26 2.47 -3.03
CA TYR A 51 -6.69 3.83 -2.69
C TYR A 51 -7.57 3.76 -1.46
N ASP A 52 -7.11 4.32 -0.36
CA ASP A 52 -8.01 4.62 0.75
C ASP A 52 -9.06 5.60 0.25
N THR A 53 -10.34 5.25 0.39
CA THR A 53 -11.41 5.97 -0.29
C THR A 53 -12.58 6.22 0.65
N HIS A 54 -12.76 7.48 1.01
CA HIS A 54 -13.85 7.92 1.86
C HIS A 54 -14.83 8.82 1.10
N ARG A 55 -16.00 8.99 1.66
CA ARG A 55 -17.07 9.85 1.14
C ARG A 55 -17.23 11.08 2.03
N LYS A 56 -18.01 12.08 1.57
CA LYS A 56 -18.29 13.33 2.30
C LYS A 56 -18.91 13.12 3.69
N ASN A 57 -19.45 11.94 3.96
CA ASN A 57 -19.99 11.57 5.27
C ASN A 57 -18.96 10.95 6.21
N TYR A 58 -17.67 11.01 5.90
CA TYR A 58 -16.58 10.36 6.65
C TYR A 58 -16.69 10.58 8.17
N LEU A 59 -16.88 11.82 8.62
CA LEU A 59 -17.00 12.16 10.06
C LEU A 59 -18.16 11.46 10.78
N LYS A 60 -19.13 10.92 10.05
CA LYS A 60 -20.27 10.15 10.59
C LYS A 60 -20.00 8.64 10.62
N THR A 61 -18.90 8.19 10.02
CA THR A 61 -18.50 6.78 10.02
C THR A 61 -17.89 6.37 11.37
N GLN A 62 -17.75 5.06 11.58
CA GLN A 62 -17.07 4.54 12.77
C GLN A 62 -15.61 5.02 12.83
N GLU A 63 -14.90 5.00 11.69
CA GLU A 63 -13.53 5.47 11.58
C GLU A 63 -13.44 6.98 11.83
N GLY A 64 -14.30 7.77 11.20
CA GLY A 64 -14.32 9.23 11.38
C GLY A 64 -14.64 9.69 12.81
N ARG A 65 -15.33 8.88 13.61
CA ARG A 65 -15.53 9.16 15.04
C ARG A 65 -14.27 8.91 15.87
N LYS A 66 -13.39 8.01 15.42
CA LYS A 66 -12.11 7.69 16.09
C LYS A 66 -10.95 8.56 15.60
N LEU A 67 -10.97 8.93 14.34
CA LEU A 67 -10.02 9.82 13.69
C LEU A 67 -10.79 10.92 12.96
N PRO A 68 -11.16 12.02 13.64
CA PRO A 68 -12.00 13.08 13.06
C PRO A 68 -11.21 14.02 12.14
N VAL A 69 -10.49 13.47 11.19
CA VAL A 69 -9.72 14.16 10.15
C VAL A 69 -10.16 13.63 8.79
N GLU A 70 -10.89 14.45 8.04
CA GLU A 70 -11.26 14.09 6.67
C GLU A 70 -10.02 13.92 5.81
N HIS A 71 -9.93 12.80 5.12
CA HIS A 71 -8.83 12.47 4.22
C HIS A 71 -9.31 11.54 3.11
N CYS A 72 -8.59 11.52 2.03
CA CYS A 72 -8.83 10.63 0.88
C CYS A 72 -10.31 10.62 0.45
N ILE A 73 -10.94 11.80 0.46
CA ILE A 73 -12.31 11.96 -0.03
C ILE A 73 -12.31 11.76 -1.54
N CYS A 74 -13.07 10.79 -2.01
CA CYS A 74 -13.12 10.39 -3.42
C CYS A 74 -13.30 11.59 -4.36
N GLY A 75 -12.45 11.68 -5.37
CA GLY A 75 -12.47 12.73 -6.38
C GLY A 75 -11.81 14.05 -5.95
N THR A 76 -11.21 14.12 -4.78
CA THR A 76 -10.39 15.27 -4.36
C THR A 76 -8.91 15.05 -4.70
N LYS A 77 -8.13 16.12 -4.74
CA LYS A 77 -6.69 16.04 -4.93
C LYS A 77 -5.99 15.22 -3.82
N GLY A 78 -6.49 15.27 -2.59
CA GLY A 78 -5.97 14.48 -1.48
C GLY A 78 -6.09 12.97 -1.70
N TRP A 79 -7.09 12.53 -2.43
CA TRP A 79 -7.33 11.15 -2.80
C TRP A 79 -6.42 10.64 -3.93
N GLU A 80 -5.94 11.53 -4.82
CA GLU A 80 -5.06 11.15 -5.93
C GLU A 80 -3.70 10.67 -5.44
N LEU A 81 -3.02 9.83 -6.24
CA LEU A 81 -1.65 9.40 -5.98
C LEU A 81 -0.67 10.58 -5.98
N TYR A 82 0.42 10.42 -5.24
CA TYR A 82 1.45 11.43 -5.09
C TYR A 82 2.58 11.30 -6.13
N GLY A 83 3.06 12.44 -6.60
CA GLY A 83 4.38 12.66 -7.17
C GLY A 83 4.77 11.85 -8.41
N GLU A 84 5.98 11.35 -8.41
CA GLU A 84 6.50 10.51 -9.49
C GLU A 84 5.86 9.12 -9.49
N THR A 85 5.47 8.61 -8.32
CA THR A 85 4.70 7.37 -8.18
C THR A 85 3.41 7.44 -9.01
N ALA A 86 2.68 8.55 -8.94
CA ALA A 86 1.46 8.74 -9.73
C ALA A 86 1.71 8.66 -11.25
N LYS A 87 2.88 9.10 -11.72
CA LYS A 87 3.24 9.11 -13.14
C LYS A 87 3.62 7.73 -13.69
N GLN A 88 3.94 6.78 -12.81
CA GLN A 88 4.27 5.42 -13.20
C GLN A 88 3.04 4.53 -13.34
N GLN A 89 1.86 4.97 -12.91
CA GLN A 89 0.63 4.21 -13.09
C GLN A 89 0.28 4.13 -14.57
N GLU A 90 0.06 2.92 -15.06
CA GLU A 90 -0.37 2.62 -16.43
C GLU A 90 -1.87 2.34 -16.48
N GLU A 91 -2.47 2.40 -17.68
CA GLU A 91 -3.92 2.20 -17.85
C GLU A 91 -4.35 0.76 -17.52
N GLU A 92 -3.44 -0.18 -17.69
CA GLU A 92 -3.65 -1.60 -17.43
C GLU A 92 -3.53 -1.96 -15.94
N ASP A 93 -2.95 -1.10 -15.12
CA ASP A 93 -2.77 -1.35 -13.69
C ASP A 93 -4.12 -1.36 -12.95
N LEU A 94 -4.38 -2.44 -12.21
CA LEU A 94 -5.60 -2.52 -11.41
C LEU A 94 -5.53 -1.61 -10.19
N CYS A 95 -6.68 -0.99 -9.89
CA CYS A 95 -6.85 -0.07 -8.78
C CYS A 95 -7.97 -0.55 -7.86
N PHE A 96 -7.65 -0.73 -6.58
CA PHE A 96 -8.59 -1.18 -5.56
C PHE A 96 -8.93 -0.03 -4.62
N GLN A 97 -10.18 0.44 -4.66
CA GLN A 97 -10.68 1.43 -3.69
C GLN A 97 -11.17 0.71 -2.45
N LYS A 98 -10.63 1.07 -1.31
CA LYS A 98 -10.97 0.41 -0.04
C LYS A 98 -11.54 1.40 0.98
N PRO A 99 -12.60 1.02 1.71
CA PRO A 99 -13.25 1.88 2.69
C PRO A 99 -12.59 1.88 4.06
N THR A 100 -11.56 1.04 4.25
CA THR A 100 -10.83 0.85 5.51
C THR A 100 -9.41 0.35 5.22
N PHE A 101 -8.67 -0.07 6.23
CA PHE A 101 -7.25 -0.42 6.14
C PHE A 101 -6.92 -1.51 5.12
N PRO A 102 -7.46 -2.76 5.20
CA PRO A 102 -7.25 -3.76 4.16
C PRO A 102 -8.28 -3.67 3.04
N SER A 103 -7.94 -4.26 1.90
CA SER A 103 -8.84 -4.43 0.76
C SER A 103 -9.26 -5.89 0.61
N LEU A 104 -10.56 -6.16 0.68
CA LEU A 104 -11.11 -7.49 0.36
C LEU A 104 -10.99 -7.79 -1.14
N GLU A 105 -11.26 -6.81 -2.00
CA GLU A 105 -11.15 -6.97 -3.46
C GLU A 105 -9.72 -7.31 -3.91
N LEU A 106 -8.71 -6.70 -3.27
CA LEU A 106 -7.31 -7.07 -3.50
C LEU A 106 -7.01 -8.50 -3.05
N ALA A 107 -7.55 -8.92 -1.91
CA ALA A 107 -7.37 -10.29 -1.43
C ALA A 107 -8.04 -11.31 -2.34
N ASP A 108 -9.24 -11.02 -2.83
CA ASP A 108 -9.94 -11.85 -3.82
C ASP A 108 -9.12 -11.96 -5.12
N TYR A 109 -8.61 -10.84 -5.64
CA TYR A 109 -7.72 -10.83 -6.80
C TYR A 109 -6.46 -11.69 -6.59
N ILE A 110 -5.80 -11.56 -5.44
CA ILE A 110 -4.61 -12.37 -5.10
C ILE A 110 -4.96 -13.86 -5.03
N THR A 111 -6.17 -14.20 -4.55
CA THR A 111 -6.62 -15.59 -4.46
C THR A 111 -6.90 -16.20 -5.85
N GLU A 112 -7.37 -15.38 -6.80
CA GLU A 112 -7.71 -15.83 -8.17
C GLU A 112 -6.46 -15.96 -9.05
N GLU A 113 -5.41 -15.17 -8.77
CA GLU A 113 -4.15 -15.17 -9.51
C GLU A 113 -3.07 -15.95 -8.75
N GLU A 114 -2.28 -16.75 -9.45
CA GLU A 114 -1.20 -17.53 -8.83
C GLU A 114 0.12 -16.76 -8.85
N PHE A 115 0.38 -15.96 -7.80
CA PHE A 115 1.66 -15.24 -7.64
C PHE A 115 2.67 -16.08 -6.84
N GLU A 116 3.93 -16.12 -7.30
CA GLU A 116 5.04 -16.69 -6.51
C GLU A 116 5.53 -15.73 -5.43
N SER A 117 5.48 -14.42 -5.71
CA SER A 117 5.83 -13.41 -4.73
C SER A 117 4.94 -12.17 -4.83
N ILE A 118 4.69 -11.56 -3.67
CA ILE A 118 3.87 -10.36 -3.53
C ILE A 118 4.65 -9.36 -2.69
N GLU A 119 5.08 -8.27 -3.30
CA GLU A 119 5.82 -7.22 -2.63
C GLU A 119 4.89 -6.04 -2.32
N LEU A 120 4.94 -5.53 -1.08
CA LEU A 120 4.15 -4.39 -0.65
C LEU A 120 5.06 -3.19 -0.34
N VAL A 121 4.64 -2.03 -0.83
CA VAL A 121 5.25 -0.72 -0.60
C VAL A 121 4.16 0.30 -0.30
N GLY A 122 4.52 1.49 0.15
CA GLY A 122 3.58 2.59 0.37
C GLY A 122 3.33 2.89 1.85
N LEU A 123 2.14 3.39 2.16
CA LEU A 123 1.81 3.99 3.45
C LEU A 123 0.50 3.41 4.03
N VAL A 124 0.35 3.45 5.31
CA VAL A 124 1.30 3.65 6.40
C VAL A 124 1.72 2.27 6.88
N SER A 125 3.01 2.10 7.19
CA SER A 125 3.60 0.78 7.45
C SER A 125 2.89 -0.07 8.49
N HIS A 126 2.46 0.53 9.61
CA HIS A 126 1.78 -0.17 10.71
C HIS A 126 0.24 -0.22 10.56
N MET A 127 -0.30 0.32 9.48
CA MET A 127 -1.75 0.40 9.24
C MET A 127 -2.13 -0.31 7.93
N CYS A 128 -2.27 0.42 6.83
CA CYS A 128 -2.72 -0.14 5.55
C CYS A 128 -1.71 -1.13 4.95
N VAL A 129 -0.41 -0.89 5.08
CA VAL A 129 0.62 -1.83 4.58
C VAL A 129 0.55 -3.15 5.36
N LEU A 130 0.63 -3.11 6.69
CA LEU A 130 0.51 -4.29 7.55
C LEU A 130 -0.81 -5.04 7.30
N SER A 131 -1.92 -4.32 7.24
CA SER A 131 -3.25 -4.92 7.06
C SER A 131 -3.37 -5.67 5.72
N ASN A 132 -2.89 -5.06 4.62
CA ASN A 132 -2.90 -5.70 3.31
C ASN A 132 -1.88 -6.84 3.21
N ALA A 133 -0.72 -6.73 3.89
CA ALA A 133 0.25 -7.81 3.94
C ALA A 133 -0.32 -9.07 4.63
N VAL A 134 -1.06 -8.90 5.73
CA VAL A 134 -1.75 -10.00 6.41
C VAL A 134 -2.83 -10.63 5.51
N MET A 135 -3.59 -9.80 4.79
CA MET A 135 -4.60 -10.27 3.83
C MET A 135 -3.94 -11.01 2.65
N ALA A 136 -2.84 -10.49 2.10
CA ALA A 136 -2.09 -11.14 1.04
C ALA A 136 -1.55 -12.50 1.49
N LYS A 137 -1.00 -12.60 2.71
CA LYS A 137 -0.55 -13.87 3.30
C LYS A 137 -1.68 -14.89 3.46
N ALA A 138 -2.88 -14.43 3.79
CA ALA A 138 -4.06 -15.30 3.89
C ALA A 138 -4.57 -15.74 2.51
N ALA A 139 -4.55 -14.84 1.52
CA ALA A 139 -5.02 -15.09 0.15
C ALA A 139 -4.08 -16.01 -0.63
N ALA A 140 -2.75 -15.88 -0.41
CA ALA A 140 -1.72 -16.68 -1.07
C ALA A 140 -0.70 -17.21 -0.04
N PRO A 141 -1.03 -18.24 0.74
CA PRO A 141 -0.20 -18.71 1.85
C PRO A 141 1.16 -19.28 1.42
N GLU A 142 1.28 -19.74 0.18
CA GLU A 142 2.51 -20.29 -0.39
C GLU A 142 3.36 -19.23 -1.10
N ALA A 143 2.80 -18.05 -1.41
CA ALA A 143 3.56 -16.95 -2.00
C ALA A 143 4.53 -16.33 -0.98
N GLU A 144 5.69 -15.89 -1.47
CA GLU A 144 6.59 -15.07 -0.66
C GLU A 144 6.02 -13.66 -0.53
N ILE A 145 5.67 -13.27 0.69
CA ILE A 145 5.23 -11.90 0.98
C ILE A 145 6.44 -11.07 1.38
N ILE A 146 6.70 -10.02 0.61
CA ILE A 146 7.89 -9.15 0.76
C ILE A 146 7.45 -7.76 1.16
N ILE A 147 8.13 -7.18 2.15
CA ILE A 147 7.96 -5.80 2.58
C ILE A 147 9.27 -5.07 2.36
N ASP A 148 9.28 -4.07 1.49
CA ASP A 148 10.46 -3.22 1.31
C ASP A 148 10.43 -2.08 2.33
N ALA A 149 11.23 -2.21 3.39
CA ALA A 149 11.29 -1.23 4.46
C ALA A 149 11.82 0.14 4.00
N ALA A 150 12.56 0.20 2.88
CA ALA A 150 12.99 1.46 2.28
C ALA A 150 11.89 2.16 1.47
N CYS A 151 10.77 1.47 1.19
CA CYS A 151 9.62 1.96 0.42
C CYS A 151 8.32 2.04 1.23
N THR A 152 8.42 1.99 2.56
CA THR A 152 7.31 2.20 3.48
C THR A 152 7.77 2.98 4.70
N ASP A 153 6.87 3.72 5.35
CA ASP A 153 7.21 4.52 6.53
C ASP A 153 5.96 4.80 7.38
N SER A 154 6.15 5.49 8.49
CA SER A 154 5.10 5.90 9.40
C SER A 154 5.43 7.24 10.07
N PHE A 155 4.38 7.96 10.48
CA PHE A 155 4.47 9.11 11.37
C PHE A 155 4.91 8.74 12.80
N ASP A 156 4.87 7.45 13.17
CA ASP A 156 5.29 6.89 14.45
C ASP A 156 6.35 5.81 14.21
N GLN A 157 7.62 6.14 14.49
CA GLN A 157 8.75 5.25 14.22
C GLN A 157 8.78 4.02 15.15
N GLU A 158 8.22 4.11 16.34
CA GLU A 158 8.10 2.96 17.24
C GLU A 158 7.10 1.95 16.67
N LEU A 159 5.92 2.41 16.22
CA LEU A 159 4.93 1.58 15.57
C LEU A 159 5.41 1.05 14.22
N HIS A 160 6.18 1.85 13.46
CA HIS A 160 6.83 1.39 12.23
C HIS A 160 7.72 0.16 12.49
N ASN A 161 8.64 0.27 13.44
CA ASN A 161 9.55 -0.83 13.78
C ASN A 161 8.79 -2.06 14.30
N LYS A 162 7.79 -1.87 15.17
CA LYS A 162 6.93 -2.94 15.65
C LYS A 162 6.17 -3.63 14.51
N ALA A 163 5.70 -2.89 13.52
CA ALA A 163 5.02 -3.47 12.36
C ALA A 163 5.97 -4.34 11.53
N LEU A 164 7.21 -3.88 11.28
CA LEU A 164 8.21 -4.70 10.61
C LEU A 164 8.52 -5.98 11.38
N ASP A 165 8.71 -5.90 12.71
CA ASP A 165 8.93 -7.05 13.58
C ASP A 165 7.74 -8.05 13.53
N LEU A 166 6.50 -7.54 13.53
CA LEU A 166 5.30 -8.38 13.43
C LEU A 166 5.18 -9.07 12.07
N MET A 167 5.51 -8.37 10.99
CA MET A 167 5.48 -8.96 9.65
C MET A 167 6.54 -10.07 9.52
N GLU A 168 7.76 -9.86 10.05
CA GLU A 168 8.77 -10.92 10.13
C GLU A 168 8.30 -12.12 10.99
N ALA A 169 7.65 -11.85 12.13
CA ALA A 169 7.09 -12.90 12.98
C ALA A 169 5.96 -13.70 12.29
N LEU A 170 5.24 -13.06 11.35
CA LEU A 170 4.25 -13.72 10.49
C LEU A 170 4.87 -14.39 9.25
N GLN A 171 6.19 -14.59 9.23
CA GLN A 171 6.93 -15.25 8.17
C GLN A 171 6.92 -14.49 6.83
N MET A 172 6.84 -13.18 6.88
CA MET A 172 7.04 -12.32 5.73
C MET A 172 8.52 -11.91 5.65
N THR A 173 9.02 -11.67 4.44
CA THR A 173 10.40 -11.23 4.21
C THR A 173 10.46 -9.71 4.24
N VAL A 174 11.15 -9.14 5.23
CA VAL A 174 11.41 -7.69 5.27
C VAL A 174 12.79 -7.42 4.69
N VAL A 175 12.86 -6.61 3.64
CA VAL A 175 14.10 -6.23 2.96
C VAL A 175 14.42 -4.75 3.18
N ASN A 176 15.69 -4.39 3.02
CA ASN A 176 16.17 -2.99 3.09
C ASN A 176 15.85 -2.27 4.42
N ARG A 177 15.79 -3.02 5.51
CA ARG A 177 15.53 -2.51 6.87
C ARG A 177 16.73 -1.78 7.46
#